data_12ad693080c079d0325d8ff2d9f6dc72
#
_entry.id   12ad693080c079d0325d8ff2d9f6dc72
#
_cell.length_a   1.000
_cell.length_b   1.000
_cell.length_c   1.000
_cell.angle_alpha   90.00
_cell.angle_beta   90.00
_cell.angle_gamma   90.00
#
_symmetry.space_group_name_H-M   'P 1'
#
loop_
_entity.id
_entity.type
_entity.pdbx_description
1 polymer ?
#
loop_
_entity_poly.entity_id
_entity_poly.type
_entity_poly.pdbx_seq_one_letter_code
_entity_poly.pdbx_strand_id
1 'polypeptide(L)'
;MRSTPHVDALSEDAELVRRALTRDDTAFRTIMERHNRRLYRIARSILRNDSEAEDVVQESYVKAFTHLASFRGDSALATWLSRITMNEALSRVRLERPAVDLGTFEARTEAQIIKFPQMATSDDPERTMAQREILRLVEQATDRLPEIFRIVFMTRVIEGMSVEETAELLCLQPETVKTRLHRARRLVRDELENQIGPVLMDAFPFAGRRCERMTNAVLQRLIRLG
;
A
#
# COMPACT_ATOMS: atom_id res chain seq x y z
N MET A 1 17.29 -29.07 -1.23
CA MET A 1 15.96 -28.76 -1.78
C MET A 1 15.42 -27.58 -0.99
N ARG A 2 15.36 -26.39 -1.55
CA ARG A 2 14.78 -25.20 -0.88
C ARG A 2 13.33 -25.11 -1.33
N SER A 3 12.40 -25.43 -0.42
CA SER A 3 10.97 -25.22 -0.64
C SER A 3 10.71 -23.75 -0.93
N THR A 4 9.92 -23.45 -1.95
CA THR A 4 9.55 -22.09 -2.29
C THR A 4 8.56 -21.56 -1.24
N PRO A 5 8.77 -20.37 -0.66
CA PRO A 5 7.96 -19.83 0.45
C PRO A 5 6.47 -19.68 0.12
N HIS A 6 6.11 -19.72 -1.14
CA HIS A 6 4.71 -19.59 -1.60
C HIS A 6 3.91 -20.90 -1.42
N VAL A 7 4.53 -22.06 -1.57
CA VAL A 7 3.87 -23.37 -1.42
C VAL A 7 3.59 -23.66 0.06
N ASP A 8 4.49 -23.27 0.94
CA ASP A 8 4.33 -23.45 2.39
C ASP A 8 3.18 -22.58 2.93
N ALA A 9 3.06 -21.33 2.47
CA ALA A 9 1.99 -20.42 2.89
C ALA A 9 0.58 -20.92 2.46
N LEU A 10 0.45 -21.45 1.26
CA LEU A 10 -0.82 -22.04 0.78
C LEU A 10 -1.22 -23.28 1.59
N SER A 11 -0.24 -24.08 2.02
CA SER A 11 -0.47 -25.26 2.86
C SER A 11 -0.92 -24.85 4.28
N GLU A 12 -0.32 -23.81 4.87
CA GLU A 12 -0.72 -23.28 6.18
C GLU A 12 -2.12 -22.66 6.15
N ASP A 13 -2.43 -21.89 5.11
CA ASP A 13 -3.75 -21.28 4.90
C ASP A 13 -4.83 -22.36 4.77
N ALA A 14 -4.56 -23.42 4.01
CA ALA A 14 -5.50 -24.55 3.85
C ALA A 14 -5.80 -25.25 5.17
N GLU A 15 -4.79 -25.45 6.02
CA GLU A 15 -4.97 -26.07 7.34
C GLU A 15 -5.76 -25.14 8.28
N LEU A 16 -5.48 -23.84 8.30
CA LEU A 16 -6.25 -22.86 9.08
C LEU A 16 -7.72 -22.81 8.64
N VAL A 17 -7.97 -22.81 7.34
CA VAL A 17 -9.33 -22.84 6.79
C VAL A 17 -10.05 -24.13 7.18
N ARG A 18 -9.40 -25.28 7.06
CA ARG A 18 -9.97 -26.58 7.47
C ARG A 18 -10.39 -26.58 8.95
N ARG A 19 -9.55 -26.05 9.83
CA ARG A 19 -9.84 -25.93 11.27
C ARG A 19 -10.97 -24.92 11.53
N ALA A 20 -10.97 -23.79 10.85
CA ALA A 20 -12.01 -22.78 10.98
C ALA A 20 -13.38 -23.33 10.51
N LEU A 21 -13.43 -24.18 9.48
CA LEU A 21 -14.65 -24.87 9.05
C LEU A 21 -15.24 -25.80 10.13
N THR A 22 -14.41 -26.34 11.03
CA THR A 22 -14.87 -27.10 12.20
C THR A 22 -15.21 -26.21 13.41
N ARG A 23 -15.30 -24.89 13.23
CA ARG A 23 -15.57 -23.88 14.27
C ARG A 23 -14.51 -23.85 15.39
N ASP A 24 -13.25 -24.05 15.02
CA ASP A 24 -12.12 -23.88 15.93
C ASP A 24 -11.86 -22.37 16.15
N ASP A 25 -12.22 -21.85 17.32
CA ASP A 25 -12.03 -20.44 17.70
C ASP A 25 -10.57 -19.99 17.62
N THR A 26 -9.63 -20.90 17.87
CA THR A 26 -8.20 -20.61 17.77
C THR A 26 -7.79 -20.36 16.32
N ALA A 27 -8.35 -21.11 15.38
CA ALA A 27 -8.10 -20.91 13.95
C ALA A 27 -8.67 -19.56 13.49
N PHE A 28 -9.89 -19.20 13.90
CA PHE A 28 -10.46 -17.87 13.61
C PHE A 28 -9.58 -16.74 14.15
N ARG A 29 -9.17 -16.84 15.42
CA ARG A 29 -8.26 -15.87 16.04
C ARG A 29 -6.95 -15.73 15.26
N THR A 30 -6.32 -16.83 14.89
CA THR A 30 -5.07 -16.85 14.13
C THR A 30 -5.25 -16.18 12.77
N ILE A 31 -6.35 -16.46 12.05
CA ILE A 31 -6.66 -15.82 10.78
C ILE A 31 -6.81 -14.29 10.97
N MET A 32 -7.58 -13.87 11.97
CA MET A 32 -7.77 -12.44 12.25
C MET A 32 -6.45 -11.75 12.59
N GLU A 33 -5.65 -12.30 13.51
CA GLU A 33 -4.36 -11.73 13.93
C GLU A 33 -3.38 -11.57 12.76
N ARG A 34 -3.35 -12.55 11.84
CA ARG A 34 -2.49 -12.49 10.63
C ARG A 34 -2.93 -11.43 9.63
N HIS A 35 -4.23 -11.17 9.52
CA HIS A 35 -4.77 -10.36 8.42
C HIS A 35 -5.36 -9.01 8.84
N ASN A 36 -5.64 -8.76 10.15
CA ASN A 36 -6.24 -7.52 10.64
C ASN A 36 -5.57 -6.26 10.07
N ARG A 37 -4.26 -6.18 10.16
CA ARG A 37 -3.49 -5.03 9.71
C ARG A 37 -3.67 -4.75 8.22
N ARG A 38 -3.68 -5.81 7.40
CA ARG A 38 -3.86 -5.74 5.95
C ARG A 38 -5.26 -5.27 5.59
N LEU A 39 -6.27 -5.91 6.15
CA LEU A 39 -7.67 -5.59 5.86
C LEU A 39 -8.03 -4.18 6.33
N TYR A 40 -7.57 -3.78 7.52
CA TYR A 40 -7.75 -2.43 8.02
C TYR A 40 -7.15 -1.37 7.08
N ARG A 41 -5.92 -1.57 6.61
CA ARG A 41 -5.28 -0.64 5.67
C ARG A 41 -6.04 -0.51 4.36
N ILE A 42 -6.55 -1.62 3.83
CA ILE A 42 -7.38 -1.62 2.62
C ILE A 42 -8.66 -0.82 2.87
N ALA A 43 -9.40 -1.14 3.93
CA ALA A 43 -10.63 -0.43 4.28
C ALA A 43 -10.37 1.07 4.51
N ARG A 44 -9.34 1.41 5.31
CA ARG A 44 -8.96 2.79 5.61
C ARG A 44 -8.57 3.60 4.37
N SER A 45 -7.89 2.96 3.40
CA SER A 45 -7.51 3.60 2.15
C SER A 45 -8.71 4.00 1.29
N ILE A 46 -9.85 3.35 1.48
CA ILE A 46 -11.10 3.61 0.75
C ILE A 46 -11.96 4.62 1.53
N LEU A 47 -12.22 4.33 2.80
CA LEU A 47 -13.18 5.07 3.63
C LEU A 47 -12.62 6.36 4.22
N ARG A 48 -11.31 6.43 4.48
CA ARG A 48 -10.62 7.57 5.12
C ARG A 48 -11.13 7.90 6.54
N ASN A 49 -11.76 6.95 7.17
CA ASN A 49 -12.32 7.04 8.51
C ASN A 49 -11.95 5.77 9.27
N ASP A 50 -11.34 5.92 10.44
CA ASP A 50 -10.81 4.82 11.22
C ASP A 50 -11.93 3.93 11.79
N SER A 51 -12.98 4.53 12.32
CA SER A 51 -14.12 3.80 12.90
C SER A 51 -14.87 2.99 11.82
N GLU A 52 -15.13 3.61 10.67
CA GLU A 52 -15.78 2.92 9.54
C GLU A 52 -14.90 1.80 8.97
N ALA A 53 -13.57 1.99 8.97
CA ALA A 53 -12.64 0.97 8.53
C ALA A 53 -12.65 -0.25 9.47
N GLU A 54 -12.70 -0.02 10.78
CA GLU A 54 -12.83 -1.10 11.77
C GLU A 54 -14.15 -1.85 11.60
N ASP A 55 -15.25 -1.14 11.44
CA ASP A 55 -16.58 -1.73 11.22
C ASP A 55 -16.60 -2.60 9.96
N VAL A 56 -16.03 -2.10 8.85
CA VAL A 56 -15.93 -2.83 7.59
C VAL A 56 -15.07 -4.08 7.73
N VAL A 57 -13.97 -4.04 8.47
CA VAL A 57 -13.14 -5.22 8.72
C VAL A 57 -13.91 -6.27 9.53
N GLN A 58 -14.63 -5.86 10.58
CA GLN A 58 -15.47 -6.77 11.36
C GLN A 58 -16.54 -7.44 10.50
N GLU A 59 -17.30 -6.64 9.73
CA GLU A 59 -18.31 -7.14 8.78
C GLU A 59 -17.72 -8.11 7.75
N SER A 60 -16.52 -7.78 7.24
CA SER A 60 -15.79 -8.63 6.30
C SER A 60 -15.44 -9.98 6.87
N TYR A 61 -15.02 -10.05 8.13
CA TYR A 61 -14.77 -11.32 8.79
C TYR A 61 -16.05 -12.12 9.02
N VAL A 62 -17.14 -11.46 9.44
CA VAL A 62 -18.43 -12.15 9.58
C VAL A 62 -18.84 -12.76 8.25
N LYS A 63 -18.78 -12.00 7.15
CA LYS A 63 -19.06 -12.51 5.80
C LYS A 63 -18.12 -13.62 5.37
N ALA A 64 -16.81 -13.44 5.58
CA ALA A 64 -15.81 -14.45 5.24
C ALA A 64 -16.04 -15.76 5.97
N PHE A 65 -16.25 -15.74 7.28
CA PHE A 65 -16.42 -16.94 8.08
C PHE A 65 -17.77 -17.63 7.83
N THR A 66 -18.82 -16.86 7.53
CA THR A 66 -20.11 -17.42 7.13
C THR A 66 -20.02 -18.14 5.78
N HIS A 67 -19.18 -17.67 4.86
CA HIS A 67 -19.00 -18.24 3.53
C HIS A 67 -17.66 -18.96 3.35
N LEU A 68 -17.00 -19.34 4.43
CA LEU A 68 -15.65 -19.94 4.39
C LEU A 68 -15.58 -21.23 3.55
N ALA A 69 -16.66 -21.98 3.53
CA ALA A 69 -16.78 -23.18 2.68
C ALA A 69 -16.68 -22.88 1.17
N SER A 70 -16.89 -21.63 0.74
CA SER A 70 -16.72 -21.23 -0.65
C SER A 70 -15.28 -20.89 -1.04
N PHE A 71 -14.37 -20.82 -0.08
CA PHE A 71 -12.95 -20.62 -0.36
C PHE A 71 -12.36 -21.87 -0.99
N ARG A 72 -11.97 -21.78 -2.27
CA ARG A 72 -11.46 -22.92 -3.06
C ARG A 72 -9.96 -23.12 -2.99
N GLY A 73 -9.22 -22.15 -2.42
CA GLY A 73 -7.76 -22.19 -2.41
C GLY A 73 -7.10 -21.79 -3.75
N ASP A 74 -7.88 -21.27 -4.71
CA ASP A 74 -7.37 -20.79 -6.01
C ASP A 74 -6.48 -19.54 -5.87
N SER A 75 -6.55 -18.86 -4.73
CA SER A 75 -5.70 -17.73 -4.34
C SER A 75 -5.32 -17.84 -2.87
N ALA A 76 -4.31 -17.09 -2.42
CA ALA A 76 -4.00 -16.99 -1.00
C ALA A 76 -5.21 -16.49 -0.19
N LEU A 77 -5.38 -17.00 1.03
CA LEU A 77 -6.46 -16.57 1.93
C LEU A 77 -6.47 -15.06 2.14
N ALA A 78 -5.28 -14.45 2.23
CA ALA A 78 -5.11 -13.01 2.31
C ALA A 78 -5.76 -12.24 1.14
N THR A 79 -5.63 -12.75 -0.08
CA THR A 79 -6.22 -12.16 -1.29
C THR A 79 -7.73 -12.28 -1.28
N TRP A 80 -8.25 -13.43 -0.89
CA TRP A 80 -9.68 -13.67 -0.78
C TRP A 80 -10.34 -12.76 0.27
N LEU A 81 -9.75 -12.66 1.47
CA LEU A 81 -10.21 -11.75 2.52
C LEU A 81 -10.14 -10.27 2.08
N SER A 82 -9.05 -9.89 1.39
CA SER A 82 -8.90 -8.54 0.85
C SER A 82 -9.99 -8.16 -0.14
N ARG A 83 -10.44 -9.11 -0.99
CA ARG A 83 -11.57 -8.90 -1.92
C ARG A 83 -12.88 -8.64 -1.17
N ILE A 84 -13.16 -9.41 -0.13
CA ILE A 84 -14.37 -9.23 0.69
C ILE A 84 -14.34 -7.84 1.33
N THR A 85 -13.23 -7.47 1.97
CA THR A 85 -13.07 -6.18 2.64
C THR A 85 -13.18 -5.01 1.67
N MET A 86 -12.56 -5.11 0.50
CA MET A 86 -12.63 -4.07 -0.50
C MET A 86 -14.05 -3.89 -1.05
N ASN A 87 -14.74 -4.99 -1.36
CA ASN A 87 -16.11 -4.94 -1.84
C ASN A 87 -17.04 -4.30 -0.80
N GLU A 88 -16.84 -4.60 0.48
CA GLU A 88 -17.60 -4.01 1.56
C GLU A 88 -17.34 -2.51 1.70
N ALA A 89 -16.08 -2.10 1.69
CA ALA A 89 -15.69 -0.69 1.76
C ALA A 89 -16.21 0.12 0.55
N LEU A 90 -16.07 -0.42 -0.66
CA LEU A 90 -16.59 0.23 -1.87
C LEU A 90 -18.11 0.30 -1.88
N SER A 91 -18.78 -0.71 -1.34
CA SER A 91 -20.25 -0.70 -1.21
C SER A 91 -20.72 0.44 -0.30
N ARG A 92 -20.04 0.66 0.85
CA ARG A 92 -20.35 1.79 1.74
C ARG A 92 -20.18 3.14 1.05
N VAL A 93 -19.05 3.35 0.37
CA VAL A 93 -18.82 4.60 -0.37
C VAL A 93 -19.88 4.85 -1.44
N ARG A 94 -20.31 3.80 -2.16
CA ARG A 94 -21.37 3.93 -3.18
C ARG A 94 -22.73 4.29 -2.59
N LEU A 95 -23.05 3.79 -1.41
CA LEU A 95 -24.29 4.13 -0.71
C LEU A 95 -24.28 5.60 -0.25
N GLU A 96 -23.13 6.11 0.17
CA GLU A 96 -22.98 7.50 0.66
C GLU A 96 -22.82 8.52 -0.48
N ARG A 97 -22.26 8.09 -1.63
CA ARG A 97 -21.96 8.95 -2.78
C ARG A 97 -22.42 8.31 -4.09
N PRO A 98 -23.69 8.45 -4.48
CA PRO A 98 -24.25 7.80 -5.67
C PRO A 98 -23.65 8.20 -7.01
N ALA A 99 -22.76 9.18 -7.06
CA ALA A 99 -22.22 9.75 -8.31
C ALA A 99 -20.69 9.97 -8.25
N VAL A 100 -19.91 8.90 -8.15
CA VAL A 100 -18.48 8.99 -8.50
C VAL A 100 -18.22 8.06 -9.68
N ASP A 101 -18.29 8.64 -10.87
CA ASP A 101 -17.84 8.01 -12.11
C ASP A 101 -16.29 7.86 -12.04
N LEU A 102 -15.82 6.62 -12.10
CA LEU A 102 -14.39 6.26 -12.13
C LEU A 102 -13.76 6.53 -13.52
N GLY A 103 -14.31 7.48 -14.28
CA GLY A 103 -13.94 7.81 -15.65
C GLY A 103 -12.55 8.40 -15.81
N THR A 104 -11.87 7.79 -16.73
CA THR A 104 -10.77 8.22 -17.61
C THR A 104 -9.89 9.41 -17.19
N PHE A 105 -8.65 9.10 -16.80
CA PHE A 105 -7.52 10.03 -16.91
C PHE A 105 -6.39 9.36 -17.71
N GLU A 106 -6.04 9.97 -18.83
CA GLU A 106 -4.96 9.53 -19.70
C GLU A 106 -3.58 9.74 -19.06
N ALA A 107 -2.68 8.80 -19.32
CA ALA A 107 -1.33 8.78 -18.80
C ALA A 107 -0.29 9.15 -19.87
N ARG A 108 0.69 9.92 -19.47
CA ARG A 108 2.04 9.90 -20.08
C ARG A 108 3.08 10.22 -19.01
N THR A 109 4.11 9.39 -18.96
CA THR A 109 5.52 9.65 -18.67
C THR A 109 6.16 8.67 -17.66
N GLU A 110 7.43 8.38 -17.91
CA GLU A 110 8.30 7.31 -17.41
C GLU A 110 8.49 7.20 -15.89
N ALA A 111 8.67 5.97 -15.41
CA ALA A 111 8.72 5.61 -14.00
C ALA A 111 10.13 5.32 -13.51
N GLN A 112 10.59 6.06 -12.51
CA GLN A 112 11.69 5.63 -11.63
C GLN A 112 11.14 4.73 -10.51
N ILE A 113 11.85 3.63 -10.24
CA ILE A 113 11.46 2.64 -9.23
C ILE A 113 11.84 3.17 -7.84
N ILE A 114 10.85 3.52 -7.03
CA ILE A 114 11.06 3.78 -5.60
C ILE A 114 11.01 2.45 -4.87
N LYS A 115 12.14 2.02 -4.31
CA LYS A 115 12.17 0.88 -3.37
C LYS A 115 11.91 1.42 -1.97
N PHE A 116 10.80 1.04 -1.37
CA PHE A 116 10.56 1.30 0.05
C PHE A 116 11.42 0.33 0.88
N PRO A 117 12.03 0.81 1.98
CA PRO A 117 12.78 -0.05 2.88
C PRO A 117 11.85 -1.12 3.48
N GLN A 118 12.20 -2.38 3.32
CA GLN A 118 11.57 -3.45 4.10
C GLN A 118 11.94 -3.21 5.56
N MET A 119 10.94 -3.25 6.45
CA MET A 119 11.13 -3.01 7.88
C MET A 119 12.00 -4.12 8.48
N ALA A 120 13.29 -3.82 8.67
CA ALA A 120 14.11 -4.59 9.58
C ALA A 120 13.84 -4.11 11.01
N THR A 121 13.50 -5.02 11.91
CA THR A 121 13.42 -4.76 13.35
C THR A 121 14.83 -4.41 13.85
N SER A 122 15.07 -3.17 14.23
CA SER A 122 16.30 -2.77 14.92
C SER A 122 15.94 -2.22 16.29
N ASP A 123 16.71 -2.64 17.30
CA ASP A 123 16.54 -2.25 18.72
C ASP A 123 17.03 -0.82 19.04
N ASP A 124 17.33 0.00 18.05
CA ASP A 124 17.80 1.38 18.23
C ASP A 124 16.61 2.36 18.36
N PRO A 125 16.42 3.05 19.51
CA PRO A 125 15.28 3.95 19.76
C PRO A 125 15.23 5.14 18.80
N GLU A 126 16.35 5.75 18.44
CA GLU A 126 16.40 6.90 17.53
C GLU A 126 16.04 6.49 16.11
N ARG A 127 16.52 5.33 15.67
CA ARG A 127 16.18 4.74 14.38
C ARG A 127 14.71 4.37 14.32
N THR A 128 14.14 3.91 15.43
CA THR A 128 12.73 3.59 15.56
C THR A 128 11.85 4.83 15.46
N MET A 129 12.27 5.96 16.05
CA MET A 129 11.53 7.23 15.95
C MET A 129 11.58 7.79 14.53
N ALA A 130 12.76 7.82 13.90
CA ALA A 130 12.89 8.27 12.52
C ALA A 130 12.07 7.41 11.54
N GLN A 131 12.04 6.09 11.74
CA GLN A 131 11.21 5.19 10.95
C GLN A 131 9.72 5.44 11.14
N ARG A 132 9.27 5.71 12.37
CA ARG A 132 7.87 6.05 12.64
C ARG A 132 7.47 7.36 11.97
N GLU A 133 8.33 8.35 11.98
CA GLU A 133 8.06 9.64 11.33
C GLU A 133 7.99 9.48 9.80
N ILE A 134 8.90 8.72 9.19
CA ILE A 134 8.84 8.41 7.76
C ILE A 134 7.53 7.68 7.41
N LEU A 135 7.12 6.70 8.21
CA LEU A 135 5.87 5.99 8.01
C LEU A 135 4.67 6.93 8.08
N ARG A 136 4.65 7.84 9.06
CA ARG A 136 3.60 8.86 9.22
C ARG A 136 3.54 9.79 8.01
N LEU A 137 4.67 10.26 7.51
CA LEU A 137 4.75 11.10 6.33
C LEU A 137 4.23 10.37 5.07
N VAL A 138 4.60 9.11 4.89
CA VAL A 138 4.09 8.28 3.78
C VAL A 138 2.58 8.07 3.91
N GLU A 139 2.07 7.83 5.11
CA GLU A 139 0.65 7.68 5.37
C GLU A 139 -0.11 8.98 5.03
N GLN A 140 0.36 10.13 5.50
CA GLN A 140 -0.22 11.42 5.17
C GLN A 140 -0.18 11.73 3.67
N ALA A 141 0.94 11.45 3.00
CA ALA A 141 1.06 11.62 1.55
C ALA A 141 0.10 10.68 0.80
N THR A 142 -0.08 9.46 1.29
CA THR A 142 -1.01 8.49 0.73
C THR A 142 -2.47 8.93 0.92
N ASP A 143 -2.81 9.49 2.08
CA ASP A 143 -4.16 9.98 2.38
C ASP A 143 -4.56 11.18 1.49
N ARG A 144 -3.60 11.95 1.02
CA ARG A 144 -3.84 13.07 0.09
C ARG A 144 -4.03 12.65 -1.37
N LEU A 145 -3.70 11.39 -1.70
CA LEU A 145 -3.94 10.90 -3.06
C LEU A 145 -5.43 10.89 -3.41
N PRO A 146 -5.80 11.22 -4.64
CA PRO A 146 -7.12 10.89 -5.18
C PRO A 146 -7.39 9.38 -5.03
N GLU A 147 -8.63 9.02 -4.74
CA GLU A 147 -9.06 7.66 -4.39
C GLU A 147 -8.54 6.59 -5.36
N ILE A 148 -8.69 6.83 -6.67
CA ILE A 148 -8.29 5.89 -7.72
C ILE A 148 -6.78 5.57 -7.71
N PHE A 149 -5.94 6.50 -7.28
CA PHE A 149 -4.49 6.31 -7.14
C PHE A 149 -4.13 5.73 -5.79
N ARG A 150 -4.82 6.15 -4.73
CA ARG A 150 -4.60 5.69 -3.35
C ARG A 150 -4.84 4.20 -3.22
N ILE A 151 -5.97 3.70 -3.72
CA ILE A 151 -6.30 2.27 -3.65
C ILE A 151 -5.25 1.42 -4.38
N VAL A 152 -4.84 1.82 -5.58
CA VAL A 152 -3.79 1.12 -6.33
C VAL A 152 -2.44 1.19 -5.61
N PHE A 153 -2.09 2.33 -5.01
CA PHE A 153 -0.85 2.48 -4.25
C PHE A 153 -0.83 1.56 -3.03
N MET A 154 -1.92 1.53 -2.26
CA MET A 154 -2.05 0.68 -1.07
C MET A 154 -1.93 -0.80 -1.43
N THR A 155 -2.67 -1.27 -2.42
CA THR A 155 -2.66 -2.69 -2.82
C THR A 155 -1.31 -3.13 -3.40
N ARG A 156 -0.69 -2.29 -4.27
CA ARG A 156 0.55 -2.63 -4.98
C ARG A 156 1.83 -2.40 -4.15
N VAL A 157 1.87 -1.31 -3.38
CA VAL A 157 3.12 -0.88 -2.70
C VAL A 157 3.12 -1.30 -1.25
N ILE A 158 2.03 -1.06 -0.54
CA ILE A 158 1.97 -1.34 0.90
C ILE A 158 1.65 -2.82 1.16
N GLU A 159 0.69 -3.38 0.42
CA GLU A 159 0.27 -4.78 0.59
C GLU A 159 1.02 -5.76 -0.32
N GLY A 160 1.83 -5.26 -1.25
CA GLY A 160 2.71 -6.08 -2.09
C GLY A 160 2.00 -7.00 -3.08
N MET A 161 0.71 -6.77 -3.39
CA MET A 161 -0.05 -7.57 -4.35
C MET A 161 0.55 -7.44 -5.76
N SER A 162 0.44 -8.47 -6.60
CA SER A 162 0.85 -8.42 -8.01
C SER A 162 -0.03 -7.46 -8.83
N VAL A 163 0.40 -7.13 -10.05
CA VAL A 163 -0.42 -6.31 -10.97
C VAL A 163 -1.71 -7.05 -11.31
N GLU A 164 -1.61 -8.34 -11.53
CA GLU A 164 -2.70 -9.24 -11.89
C GLU A 164 -3.72 -9.34 -10.74
N GLU A 165 -3.25 -9.61 -9.50
CA GLU A 165 -4.10 -9.65 -8.31
C GLU A 165 -4.79 -8.31 -8.06
N THR A 166 -4.07 -7.20 -8.24
CA THR A 166 -4.66 -5.85 -8.08
C THR A 166 -5.68 -5.55 -9.18
N ALA A 167 -5.41 -5.95 -10.42
CA ALA A 167 -6.31 -5.78 -11.56
C ALA A 167 -7.63 -6.56 -11.34
N GLU A 168 -7.51 -7.79 -10.90
CA GLU A 168 -8.65 -8.66 -10.58
C GLU A 168 -9.44 -8.09 -9.39
N LEU A 169 -8.75 -7.68 -8.31
CA LEU A 169 -9.37 -7.11 -7.12
C LEU A 169 -10.17 -5.84 -7.41
N LEU A 170 -9.62 -4.96 -8.26
CA LEU A 170 -10.23 -3.66 -8.59
C LEU A 170 -11.12 -3.69 -9.83
N CYS A 171 -11.27 -4.86 -10.48
CA CYS A 171 -11.96 -5.01 -11.77
C CYS A 171 -11.41 -4.04 -12.83
N LEU A 172 -10.07 -3.92 -12.91
CA LEU A 172 -9.35 -3.06 -13.84
C LEU A 172 -8.54 -3.88 -14.83
N GLN A 173 -8.15 -3.25 -15.95
CA GLN A 173 -7.14 -3.83 -16.83
C GLN A 173 -5.74 -3.70 -16.19
N PRO A 174 -4.83 -4.69 -16.36
CA PRO A 174 -3.47 -4.63 -15.82
C PRO A 174 -2.71 -3.36 -16.22
N GLU A 175 -2.88 -2.87 -17.44
CA GLU A 175 -2.26 -1.63 -17.91
C GLU A 175 -2.79 -0.40 -17.17
N THR A 176 -4.07 -0.39 -16.81
CA THR A 176 -4.65 0.67 -15.97
C THR A 176 -4.04 0.68 -14.58
N VAL A 177 -3.79 -0.50 -13.99
CA VAL A 177 -3.11 -0.62 -12.69
C VAL A 177 -1.70 -0.06 -12.78
N LYS A 178 -0.92 -0.42 -13.81
CA LYS A 178 0.46 0.09 -14.03
C LYS A 178 0.47 1.62 -14.14
N THR A 179 -0.42 2.14 -14.95
CA THR A 179 -0.56 3.58 -15.21
C THR A 179 -0.94 4.36 -13.93
N ARG A 180 -1.96 3.87 -13.22
CA ARG A 180 -2.40 4.48 -11.95
C ARG A 180 -1.31 4.40 -10.88
N LEU A 181 -0.60 3.28 -10.78
CA LEU A 181 0.52 3.12 -9.87
C LEU A 181 1.66 4.11 -10.15
N HIS A 182 2.00 4.27 -11.43
CA HIS A 182 3.02 5.24 -11.83
C HIS A 182 2.65 6.65 -11.37
N ARG A 183 1.41 7.07 -11.62
CA ARG A 183 0.92 8.39 -11.23
C ARG A 183 0.83 8.55 -9.71
N ALA A 184 0.39 7.50 -9.00
CA ALA A 184 0.35 7.48 -7.54
C ALA A 184 1.75 7.68 -6.93
N ARG A 185 2.75 6.96 -7.43
CA ARG A 185 4.15 7.10 -6.98
C ARG A 185 4.71 8.51 -7.19
N ARG A 186 4.39 9.14 -8.32
CA ARG A 186 4.79 10.52 -8.59
C ARG A 186 4.16 11.47 -7.59
N LEU A 187 2.85 11.40 -7.38
CA LEU A 187 2.13 12.27 -6.43
C LEU A 187 2.63 12.09 -4.98
N VAL A 188 2.90 10.85 -4.55
CA VAL A 188 3.49 10.60 -3.22
C VAL A 188 4.88 11.20 -3.11
N ARG A 189 5.70 11.09 -4.15
CA ARG A 189 7.04 11.69 -4.17
C ARG A 189 6.97 13.20 -4.07
N ASP A 190 6.17 13.85 -4.91
CA ASP A 190 5.99 15.29 -4.94
C ASP A 190 5.53 15.80 -3.56
N GLU A 191 4.61 15.07 -2.90
CA GLU A 191 4.13 15.40 -1.56
C GLU A 191 5.21 15.23 -0.49
N LEU A 192 5.99 14.15 -0.55
CA LEU A 192 7.10 13.93 0.39
C LEU A 192 8.22 14.96 0.18
N GLU A 193 8.55 15.32 -1.05
CA GLU A 193 9.52 16.39 -1.36
C GLU A 193 9.07 17.74 -0.80
N ASN A 194 7.78 18.04 -0.88
CA ASN A 194 7.21 19.27 -0.31
C ASN A 194 7.27 19.29 1.22
N GLN A 195 7.14 18.15 1.88
CA GLN A 195 7.14 18.04 3.34
C GLN A 195 8.56 17.95 3.92
N ILE A 196 9.44 17.16 3.29
CA ILE A 196 10.79 16.88 3.78
C ILE A 196 11.81 17.88 3.21
N GLY A 197 11.58 18.40 2.01
CA GLY A 197 12.49 19.32 1.33
C GLY A 197 12.89 20.54 2.17
N PRO A 198 11.98 21.25 2.84
CA PRO A 198 12.33 22.36 3.73
C PRO A 198 13.21 21.91 4.91
N VAL A 199 12.89 20.78 5.54
CA VAL A 199 13.65 20.25 6.69
C VAL A 199 15.06 19.81 6.29
N LEU A 200 15.20 19.17 5.11
CA LEU A 200 16.51 18.80 4.57
C LEU A 200 17.34 20.03 4.18
N MET A 201 16.70 21.09 3.66
CA MET A 201 17.39 22.35 3.34
C MET A 201 17.96 23.02 4.58
N ASP A 202 17.25 22.95 5.72
CA ASP A 202 17.72 23.49 7.01
C ASP A 202 18.78 22.62 7.65
N ALA A 203 18.65 21.28 7.57
CA ALA A 203 19.60 20.32 8.14
C ALA A 203 20.91 20.23 7.30
N PHE A 204 20.83 20.45 5.99
CA PHE A 204 21.95 20.36 5.05
C PHE A 204 22.05 21.62 4.19
N PRO A 205 22.59 22.75 4.72
CA PRO A 205 22.63 24.03 4.00
C PRO A 205 23.45 24.01 2.71
N PHE A 206 24.15 22.89 2.40
CA PHE A 206 24.87 22.68 1.15
C PHE A 206 24.10 21.90 0.08
N ALA A 207 22.88 21.41 0.37
CA ALA A 207 22.03 20.76 -0.63
C ALA A 207 21.35 21.79 -1.56
N GLY A 208 20.99 21.38 -2.77
CA GLY A 208 20.22 22.20 -3.74
C GLY A 208 21.06 23.32 -4.39
N ARG A 209 20.46 24.51 -4.54
CA ARG A 209 21.04 25.65 -5.30
C ARG A 209 22.46 26.08 -4.88
N ARG A 210 22.85 25.79 -3.65
CA ARG A 210 24.20 26.10 -3.15
C ARG A 210 25.22 25.13 -3.70
N CYS A 211 24.89 23.86 -3.78
CA CYS A 211 25.71 22.82 -4.38
C CYS A 211 25.89 23.08 -5.89
N GLU A 212 24.80 23.38 -6.60
CA GLU A 212 24.84 23.73 -8.04
C GLU A 212 25.70 24.96 -8.32
N ARG A 213 25.59 26.03 -7.52
CA ARG A 213 26.42 27.23 -7.69
C ARG A 213 27.91 26.92 -7.49
N MET A 214 28.26 26.11 -6.47
CA MET A 214 29.65 25.70 -6.24
C MET A 214 30.18 24.83 -7.39
N THR A 215 29.40 23.87 -7.84
CA THR A 215 29.77 23.00 -8.96
C THR A 215 29.99 23.83 -10.23
N ASN A 216 29.06 24.71 -10.55
CA ASN A 216 29.16 25.59 -11.72
C ASN A 216 30.35 26.56 -11.62
N ALA A 217 30.63 27.09 -10.42
CA ALA A 217 31.81 27.96 -10.22
C ALA A 217 33.12 27.21 -10.42
N VAL A 218 33.20 25.95 -9.98
CA VAL A 218 34.41 25.11 -10.19
C VAL A 218 34.55 24.78 -11.69
N LEU A 219 33.47 24.37 -12.36
CA LEU A 219 33.51 24.07 -13.79
C LEU A 219 33.95 25.27 -14.62
N GLN A 220 33.42 26.46 -14.31
CA GLN A 220 33.86 27.71 -15.00
C GLN A 220 35.33 28.03 -14.78
N ARG A 221 35.89 27.75 -13.59
CA ARG A 221 37.34 27.93 -13.33
C ARG A 221 38.17 26.90 -14.09
N LEU A 222 37.75 25.65 -14.18
CA LEU A 222 38.46 24.62 -14.97
C LEU A 222 38.48 24.95 -16.46
N ILE A 223 37.40 25.48 -17.02
CA ILE A 223 37.35 25.92 -18.42
C ILE A 223 38.31 27.09 -18.69
N ARG A 224 38.56 27.94 -17.71
CA ARG A 224 39.51 29.09 -17.87
C ARG A 224 40.97 28.69 -17.69
N LEU A 225 41.26 27.52 -17.17
CA LEU A 225 42.61 27.03 -16.89
C LEU A 225 43.10 26.03 -17.95
N GLY A 226 42.25 25.58 -18.87
CA GLY A 226 42.61 24.72 -20.01
C GLY A 226 42.54 25.47 -21.31
#